data_75563f66a72c1e352ca9eef64502846b
#
_entry.id   75563f66a72c1e352ca9eef64502846b
#
_cell.length_a   1.000
_cell.length_b   1.000
_cell.length_c   1.000
_cell.angle_alpha   90.00
_cell.angle_beta   90.00
_cell.angle_gamma   90.00
#
_symmetry.space_group_name_H-M   'P 1'
#
loop_
_entity.id
_entity.type
_entity.pdbx_description
1 polymer ?
#
loop_
_entity_poly.entity_id
_entity_poly.type
_entity_poly.pdbx_seq_one_letter_code
_entity_poly.pdbx_strand_id
1 'polypeptide(L)'
;MSQDSPTQQDTPIPVSPSAGLPEGQLFIESLDIEAQGIAHRPDGKVVFIDGALPFEIVSAKVHRKKNNWEAATLTEIHRESPQRVRPGCPHFGLHEGACGGCKMQHLEAGSQVAIKQRVLEDNLWHLGKVKAETLLRPIQGPSWGYRYRARLSVRFVHKKGVVLIGFHERKSRYVADMQVCPVLPPHVSAMLMPLRELIYGMDARETCPQIELACGDDVTALVLRHLEPLSEDDLARLRAFGAQHGVQWWLQAKGPDTVKLLDEGGPQLAYGLPDFGITMPFKPTDFTQVNPHINRVLVSRALRLLGAQKQERVIDWFCGLGNFTLPIATMAGEVLGIEGSETLVARSRENWAANQLGRAMPIAPTRFVARNLFEMTPELLVADGQADKWLVDPPREGAFALAKTLADLHQQPELRGGWTPPRRIVYVSCNPATLARDAGLLVHQAGYRCAAAGVVNMFPHTAHVESMAVFDLADPA
;
A
#
# COMPACT_ATOMS: atom_id res chain seq x y z
N MET A 1 -44.56 -46.93 -10.51
CA MET A 1 -44.26 -46.01 -9.39
C MET A 1 -43.23 -45.03 -9.93
N SER A 2 -43.72 -43.91 -10.43
CA SER A 2 -42.93 -42.81 -10.96
C SER A 2 -42.47 -41.94 -9.78
N GLN A 3 -41.14 -41.73 -9.66
CA GLN A 3 -40.58 -40.81 -8.69
C GLN A 3 -40.54 -39.42 -9.32
N ASP A 4 -41.35 -38.52 -8.77
CA ASP A 4 -41.27 -37.08 -9.06
C ASP A 4 -39.98 -36.49 -8.51
N SER A 5 -39.17 -35.89 -9.40
CA SER A 5 -38.03 -35.06 -9.05
C SER A 5 -38.51 -33.71 -8.49
N PRO A 6 -37.94 -33.17 -7.42
CA PRO A 6 -38.33 -31.88 -6.89
C PRO A 6 -37.96 -30.77 -7.87
N THR A 7 -38.95 -30.01 -8.29
CA THR A 7 -38.85 -28.76 -9.04
C THR A 7 -37.95 -27.77 -8.28
N GLN A 8 -36.88 -27.32 -8.94
CA GLN A 8 -36.09 -26.15 -8.49
C GLN A 8 -37.03 -24.97 -8.34
N GLN A 9 -37.20 -24.49 -7.12
CA GLN A 9 -37.85 -23.22 -6.85
C GLN A 9 -37.03 -22.12 -7.46
N ASP A 10 -37.54 -21.44 -8.47
CA ASP A 10 -37.00 -20.20 -9.02
C ASP A 10 -36.98 -19.16 -7.90
N THR A 11 -35.79 -18.89 -7.37
CA THR A 11 -35.58 -17.76 -6.47
C THR A 11 -35.85 -16.50 -7.28
N PRO A 12 -36.74 -15.60 -6.85
CA PRO A 12 -37.06 -14.40 -7.61
C PRO A 12 -35.79 -13.57 -7.76
N ILE A 13 -35.46 -13.21 -9.00
CA ILE A 13 -34.35 -12.31 -9.32
C ILE A 13 -34.60 -10.99 -8.56
N PRO A 14 -33.70 -10.51 -7.68
CA PRO A 14 -33.91 -9.28 -6.96
C PRO A 14 -34.09 -8.13 -7.96
N VAL A 15 -35.18 -7.40 -7.81
CA VAL A 15 -35.50 -6.25 -8.66
C VAL A 15 -34.37 -5.24 -8.54
N SER A 16 -33.76 -4.87 -9.68
CA SER A 16 -32.68 -3.87 -9.72
C SER A 16 -33.15 -2.57 -9.05
N PRO A 17 -32.37 -1.98 -8.14
CA PRO A 17 -32.68 -0.68 -7.56
C PRO A 17 -32.85 0.45 -8.60
N SER A 18 -32.36 0.25 -9.82
CA SER A 18 -32.58 1.14 -10.95
C SER A 18 -33.92 0.93 -11.64
N ALA A 19 -34.71 -0.12 -11.29
CA ALA A 19 -36.01 -0.36 -11.85
C ALA A 19 -37.00 0.76 -11.43
N GLY A 20 -37.70 1.33 -12.40
CA GLY A 20 -38.64 2.44 -12.17
C GLY A 20 -38.03 3.84 -12.23
N LEU A 21 -36.73 3.95 -12.42
CA LEU A 21 -36.09 5.23 -12.74
C LEU A 21 -36.39 5.63 -14.20
N PRO A 22 -36.35 6.94 -14.53
CA PRO A 22 -36.36 7.44 -15.90
C PRO A 22 -35.31 6.76 -16.77
N GLU A 23 -35.60 6.65 -18.08
CA GLU A 23 -34.69 6.00 -19.02
C GLU A 23 -33.30 6.63 -19.01
N GLY A 24 -32.26 5.81 -18.95
CA GLY A 24 -30.87 6.24 -18.91
C GLY A 24 -30.33 6.59 -17.52
N GLN A 25 -31.16 6.65 -16.48
CA GLN A 25 -30.74 6.87 -15.11
C GLN A 25 -30.40 5.54 -14.41
N LEU A 26 -29.39 5.58 -13.55
CA LEU A 26 -28.88 4.45 -12.78
C LEU A 26 -28.77 4.82 -11.30
N PHE A 27 -29.20 3.94 -10.42
CA PHE A 27 -28.95 4.03 -8.99
C PHE A 27 -27.60 3.36 -8.64
N ILE A 28 -26.75 4.07 -7.91
CA ILE A 28 -25.44 3.57 -7.49
C ILE A 28 -25.59 2.84 -6.15
N GLU A 29 -25.33 1.55 -6.16
CA GLU A 29 -25.51 0.65 -5.03
C GLU A 29 -24.28 0.61 -4.10
N SER A 30 -23.07 0.61 -4.70
CA SER A 30 -21.81 0.48 -3.98
C SER A 30 -20.63 1.03 -4.80
N LEU A 31 -19.40 0.92 -4.26
CA LEU A 31 -18.15 1.12 -5.00
C LEU A 31 -17.39 -0.20 -5.11
N ASP A 32 -16.70 -0.36 -6.24
CA ASP A 32 -15.74 -1.44 -6.42
C ASP A 32 -14.36 -1.09 -5.84
N ILE A 33 -13.40 -2.04 -5.95
CA ILE A 33 -12.02 -1.86 -5.49
C ILE A 33 -11.21 -0.80 -6.26
N GLU A 34 -11.75 -0.31 -7.39
CA GLU A 34 -11.13 0.76 -8.21
C GLU A 34 -11.81 2.12 -7.96
N ALA A 35 -12.74 2.18 -6.98
CA ALA A 35 -13.56 3.34 -6.65
C ALA A 35 -14.52 3.76 -7.80
N GLN A 36 -15.03 2.78 -8.55
CA GLN A 36 -16.08 2.99 -9.53
C GLN A 36 -17.42 2.69 -8.91
N GLY A 37 -18.43 3.53 -9.17
CA GLY A 37 -19.82 3.27 -8.75
C GLY A 37 -20.35 2.02 -9.44
N ILE A 38 -20.96 1.12 -8.68
CA ILE A 38 -21.64 -0.09 -9.20
C ILE A 38 -23.12 0.16 -9.27
N ALA A 39 -23.71 -0.09 -10.44
CA ALA A 39 -25.13 -0.09 -10.67
C ALA A 39 -25.55 -1.31 -11.48
N HIS A 40 -26.81 -1.72 -11.37
CA HIS A 40 -27.41 -2.75 -12.22
C HIS A 40 -28.47 -2.13 -13.13
N ARG A 41 -28.45 -2.50 -14.41
CA ARG A 41 -29.55 -2.22 -15.32
C ARG A 41 -30.77 -3.10 -14.99
N PRO A 42 -31.97 -2.75 -15.47
CA PRO A 42 -33.14 -3.58 -15.27
C PRO A 42 -33.00 -5.03 -15.77
N ASP A 43 -32.15 -5.26 -16.77
CA ASP A 43 -31.81 -6.58 -17.31
C ASP A 43 -30.76 -7.35 -16.48
N GLY A 44 -30.33 -6.80 -15.33
CA GLY A 44 -29.34 -7.39 -14.44
C GLY A 44 -27.87 -7.11 -14.84
N LYS A 45 -27.62 -6.42 -15.93
CA LYS A 45 -26.26 -6.08 -16.38
C LYS A 45 -25.59 -5.10 -15.46
N VAL A 46 -24.35 -5.43 -15.02
CA VAL A 46 -23.54 -4.57 -14.14
C VAL A 46 -22.97 -3.39 -14.93
N VAL A 47 -23.00 -2.18 -14.35
CA VAL A 47 -22.37 -0.98 -14.90
C VAL A 47 -21.39 -0.42 -13.87
N PHE A 48 -20.12 -0.32 -14.26
CA PHE A 48 -19.06 0.33 -13.48
C PHE A 48 -18.91 1.78 -13.95
N ILE A 49 -19.11 2.74 -13.04
CA ILE A 49 -19.21 4.16 -13.39
C ILE A 49 -18.13 4.96 -12.69
N ASP A 50 -17.17 5.49 -13.46
CA ASP A 50 -16.16 6.39 -12.91
C ASP A 50 -16.80 7.67 -12.37
N GLY A 51 -16.45 8.04 -11.14
CA GLY A 51 -16.86 9.30 -10.50
C GLY A 51 -18.23 9.28 -9.83
N ALA A 52 -19.00 8.20 -9.95
CA ALA A 52 -20.27 8.04 -9.24
C ALA A 52 -20.06 7.47 -7.83
N LEU A 53 -20.92 7.86 -6.89
CA LEU A 53 -20.86 7.47 -5.49
C LEU A 53 -22.12 6.72 -5.06
N PRO A 54 -22.03 5.86 -4.01
CA PRO A 54 -23.19 5.14 -3.48
C PRO A 54 -24.34 6.09 -3.12
N PHE A 55 -25.58 5.60 -3.36
CA PHE A 55 -26.84 6.31 -3.14
C PHE A 55 -27.15 7.45 -4.13
N GLU A 56 -26.31 7.66 -5.14
CA GLU A 56 -26.61 8.60 -6.21
C GLU A 56 -27.59 8.02 -7.24
N ILE A 57 -28.33 8.92 -7.88
CA ILE A 57 -29.01 8.65 -9.15
C ILE A 57 -28.28 9.45 -10.22
N VAL A 58 -27.77 8.77 -11.24
CA VAL A 58 -26.88 9.39 -12.22
C VAL A 58 -27.22 9.00 -13.66
N SER A 59 -26.83 9.86 -14.62
CA SER A 59 -26.62 9.48 -16.01
C SER A 59 -25.14 9.24 -16.27
N ALA A 60 -24.82 8.29 -17.14
CA ALA A 60 -23.45 7.94 -17.44
C ALA A 60 -23.26 7.58 -18.92
N LYS A 61 -22.13 8.00 -19.50
CA LYS A 61 -21.74 7.68 -20.87
C LYS A 61 -20.95 6.37 -20.90
N VAL A 62 -21.53 5.32 -21.49
CA VAL A 62 -20.85 4.03 -21.68
C VAL A 62 -19.77 4.17 -22.74
N HIS A 63 -18.57 3.69 -22.42
CA HIS A 63 -17.41 3.68 -23.33
C HIS A 63 -16.85 2.27 -23.59
N ARG A 64 -17.28 1.27 -22.82
CA ARG A 64 -16.91 -0.14 -23.03
C ARG A 64 -18.08 -1.05 -22.69
N LYS A 65 -18.38 -2.01 -23.57
CA LYS A 65 -19.46 -2.99 -23.39
C LYS A 65 -18.90 -4.41 -23.46
N LYS A 66 -19.35 -5.26 -22.56
CA LYS A 66 -19.17 -6.70 -22.55
C LYS A 66 -20.54 -7.38 -22.35
N ASN A 67 -20.58 -8.70 -22.47
CA ASN A 67 -21.84 -9.43 -22.33
C ASN A 67 -22.50 -9.18 -20.96
N ASN A 68 -21.74 -9.26 -19.88
CA ASN A 68 -22.27 -9.21 -18.50
C ASN A 68 -22.03 -7.89 -17.79
N TRP A 69 -21.26 -6.96 -18.37
CA TRP A 69 -20.95 -5.68 -17.75
C TRP A 69 -20.64 -4.57 -18.76
N GLU A 70 -20.75 -3.35 -18.28
CA GLU A 70 -20.40 -2.13 -18.98
C GLU A 70 -19.48 -1.26 -18.13
N ALA A 71 -18.60 -0.46 -18.78
CA ALA A 71 -17.87 0.61 -18.14
C ALA A 71 -18.30 1.97 -18.69
N ALA A 72 -18.55 2.89 -17.79
CA ALA A 72 -19.10 4.20 -18.09
C ALA A 72 -18.36 5.32 -17.32
N THR A 73 -18.60 6.54 -17.72
CA THR A 73 -18.13 7.74 -17.02
C THR A 73 -19.36 8.58 -16.67
N LEU A 74 -19.43 9.05 -15.43
CA LEU A 74 -20.48 9.95 -14.93
C LEU A 74 -20.60 11.19 -15.84
N THR A 75 -21.84 11.52 -16.22
CA THR A 75 -22.14 12.72 -17.00
C THR A 75 -23.02 13.70 -16.25
N GLU A 76 -23.96 13.21 -15.44
CA GLU A 76 -24.89 14.04 -14.69
C GLU A 76 -25.31 13.35 -13.38
N ILE A 77 -25.50 14.13 -12.33
CA ILE A 77 -26.02 13.67 -11.03
C ILE A 77 -27.42 14.24 -10.85
N HIS A 78 -28.44 13.38 -10.82
CA HIS A 78 -29.83 13.76 -10.61
C HIS A 78 -30.18 13.78 -9.11
N ARG A 79 -29.55 12.92 -8.33
CA ARG A 79 -29.63 12.91 -6.87
C ARG A 79 -28.23 12.66 -6.31
N GLU A 80 -27.74 13.61 -5.52
CA GLU A 80 -26.38 13.56 -4.94
C GLU A 80 -26.34 12.67 -3.69
N SER A 81 -25.20 11.99 -3.51
CA SER A 81 -24.92 11.27 -2.27
C SER A 81 -24.63 12.25 -1.12
N PRO A 82 -25.15 12.01 0.09
CA PRO A 82 -24.77 12.81 1.25
C PRO A 82 -23.27 12.71 1.63
N GLN A 83 -22.57 11.74 1.05
CA GLN A 83 -21.13 11.52 1.25
C GLN A 83 -20.26 12.24 0.21
N ARG A 84 -20.88 12.89 -0.79
CA ARG A 84 -20.14 13.63 -1.80
C ARG A 84 -19.60 14.93 -1.22
N VAL A 85 -18.32 15.19 -1.49
CA VAL A 85 -17.64 16.42 -1.10
C VAL A 85 -16.93 17.05 -2.31
N ARG A 86 -16.67 18.35 -2.21
CA ARG A 86 -15.85 19.03 -3.21
C ARG A 86 -14.40 18.55 -3.08
N PRO A 87 -13.76 18.05 -4.16
CA PRO A 87 -12.35 17.66 -4.15
C PRO A 87 -11.43 18.82 -3.73
N GLY A 88 -10.46 18.52 -2.86
CA GLY A 88 -9.49 19.51 -2.40
C GLY A 88 -8.35 19.79 -3.38
N CYS A 89 -8.16 18.95 -4.41
CA CYS A 89 -7.11 19.11 -5.41
C CYS A 89 -7.70 19.65 -6.72
N PRO A 90 -7.20 20.77 -7.29
CA PRO A 90 -7.70 21.34 -8.53
C PRO A 90 -7.46 20.44 -9.75
N HIS A 91 -6.52 19.48 -9.65
CA HIS A 91 -6.20 18.56 -10.73
C HIS A 91 -6.99 17.25 -10.69
N PHE A 92 -7.85 17.08 -9.67
CA PHE A 92 -8.73 15.92 -9.57
C PHE A 92 -10.00 16.12 -10.39
N GLY A 93 -10.41 15.09 -11.13
CA GLY A 93 -11.67 15.16 -11.90
C GLY A 93 -11.78 14.07 -12.97
N LEU A 94 -12.81 14.25 -13.83
CA LEU A 94 -13.08 13.39 -14.99
C LEU A 94 -12.80 14.11 -16.32
N HIS A 95 -12.38 15.36 -16.26
CA HIS A 95 -12.04 16.17 -17.45
C HIS A 95 -10.74 15.68 -18.09
N GLU A 96 -10.54 16.03 -19.35
CA GLU A 96 -9.31 15.76 -20.08
C GLU A 96 -8.11 16.43 -19.37
N GLY A 97 -7.00 15.72 -19.25
CA GLY A 97 -5.82 16.18 -18.53
C GLY A 97 -5.88 16.04 -17.01
N ALA A 98 -7.00 15.57 -16.43
CA ALA A 98 -7.10 15.35 -14.99
C ALA A 98 -6.06 14.33 -14.48
N CYS A 99 -5.46 14.63 -13.33
CA CYS A 99 -4.48 13.77 -12.70
C CYS A 99 -5.08 12.41 -12.27
N GLY A 100 -4.37 11.33 -12.59
CA GLY A 100 -4.76 9.95 -12.24
C GLY A 100 -4.27 9.46 -10.87
N GLY A 101 -3.56 10.29 -10.10
CA GLY A 101 -2.95 9.90 -8.83
C GLY A 101 -3.94 9.62 -7.69
N CYS A 102 -5.13 10.23 -7.74
CA CYS A 102 -6.21 10.05 -6.75
C CYS A 102 -7.49 9.56 -7.45
N LYS A 103 -8.32 8.79 -6.71
CA LYS A 103 -9.58 8.26 -7.23
C LYS A 103 -10.81 8.65 -6.42
N MET A 104 -10.65 9.03 -5.14
CA MET A 104 -11.75 9.16 -4.18
C MET A 104 -11.86 10.54 -3.53
N GLN A 105 -11.26 11.61 -4.06
CA GLN A 105 -11.31 12.93 -3.42
C GLN A 105 -12.71 13.54 -3.36
N HIS A 106 -13.63 13.08 -4.18
CA HIS A 106 -15.04 13.49 -4.20
C HIS A 106 -15.90 12.76 -3.16
N LEU A 107 -15.31 11.81 -2.42
CA LEU A 107 -15.93 11.07 -1.33
C LEU A 107 -15.38 11.54 0.02
N GLU A 108 -16.27 11.74 1.00
CA GLU A 108 -15.92 12.11 2.37
C GLU A 108 -14.92 11.13 2.99
N ALA A 109 -13.96 11.64 3.78
CA ALA A 109 -12.81 10.86 4.25
C ALA A 109 -13.18 9.65 5.11
N GLY A 110 -14.16 9.79 6.00
CA GLY A 110 -14.66 8.68 6.83
C GLY A 110 -15.35 7.61 5.98
N SER A 111 -16.08 8.03 4.95
CA SER A 111 -16.75 7.13 4.00
C SER A 111 -15.74 6.36 3.13
N GLN A 112 -14.59 6.96 2.77
CA GLN A 112 -13.50 6.24 2.10
C GLN A 112 -13.01 5.07 2.96
N VAL A 113 -12.86 5.30 4.28
CA VAL A 113 -12.42 4.26 5.22
C VAL A 113 -13.45 3.15 5.37
N ALA A 114 -14.74 3.51 5.48
CA ALA A 114 -15.83 2.55 5.59
C ALA A 114 -15.92 1.63 4.35
N ILE A 115 -15.75 2.19 3.15
CA ILE A 115 -15.73 1.41 1.90
C ILE A 115 -14.51 0.46 1.87
N LYS A 116 -13.34 0.94 2.24
CA LYS A 116 -12.13 0.09 2.33
C LYS A 116 -12.31 -1.05 3.34
N GLN A 117 -12.95 -0.77 4.48
CA GLN A 117 -13.28 -1.79 5.47
C GLN A 117 -14.22 -2.86 4.88
N ARG A 118 -15.27 -2.43 4.17
CA ARG A 118 -16.17 -3.35 3.49
C ARG A 118 -15.45 -4.20 2.43
N VAL A 119 -14.56 -3.60 1.64
CA VAL A 119 -13.74 -4.35 0.66
C VAL A 119 -12.92 -5.44 1.35
N LEU A 120 -12.33 -5.16 2.51
CA LEU A 120 -11.60 -6.17 3.28
C LEU A 120 -12.52 -7.31 3.72
N GLU A 121 -13.67 -6.99 4.32
CA GLU A 121 -14.62 -7.99 4.85
C GLU A 121 -15.20 -8.85 3.72
N ASP A 122 -15.60 -8.24 2.60
CA ASP A 122 -16.11 -8.94 1.42
C ASP A 122 -15.06 -9.90 0.84
N ASN A 123 -13.78 -9.49 0.74
CA ASN A 123 -12.73 -10.38 0.27
C ASN A 123 -12.48 -11.54 1.24
N LEU A 124 -12.37 -11.28 2.54
CA LEU A 124 -12.21 -12.34 3.55
C LEU A 124 -13.35 -13.37 3.46
N TRP A 125 -14.59 -12.90 3.32
CA TRP A 125 -15.75 -13.79 3.24
C TRP A 125 -15.86 -14.50 1.89
N HIS A 126 -15.79 -13.77 0.78
CA HIS A 126 -16.09 -14.37 -0.54
C HIS A 126 -14.93 -15.21 -1.08
N LEU A 127 -13.67 -14.80 -0.87
CA LEU A 127 -12.49 -15.50 -1.36
C LEU A 127 -11.92 -16.46 -0.32
N GLY A 128 -11.73 -16.01 0.92
CA GLY A 128 -11.13 -16.80 1.99
C GLY A 128 -12.11 -17.70 2.74
N LYS A 129 -13.41 -17.45 2.66
CA LYS A 129 -14.45 -18.04 3.51
C LYS A 129 -14.16 -17.86 4.99
N VAL A 130 -13.51 -16.73 5.32
CA VAL A 130 -13.07 -16.38 6.66
C VAL A 130 -13.89 -15.21 7.17
N LYS A 131 -14.28 -15.27 8.44
CA LYS A 131 -14.89 -14.18 9.17
C LYS A 131 -14.03 -13.85 10.38
N ALA A 132 -13.62 -12.60 10.53
CA ALA A 132 -12.91 -12.16 11.73
C ALA A 132 -13.87 -12.13 12.92
N GLU A 133 -13.42 -12.61 14.08
CA GLU A 133 -14.20 -12.58 15.32
C GLU A 133 -14.38 -11.14 15.82
N THR A 134 -13.37 -10.31 15.63
CA THR A 134 -13.39 -8.89 15.99
C THR A 134 -13.00 -8.03 14.81
N LEU A 135 -13.81 -7.00 14.53
CA LEU A 135 -13.43 -5.95 13.59
C LEU A 135 -12.60 -4.89 14.32
N LEU A 136 -11.36 -4.74 13.91
CA LEU A 136 -10.48 -3.71 14.47
C LEU A 136 -10.94 -2.33 14.04
N ARG A 137 -10.91 -1.38 14.96
CA ARG A 137 -11.14 0.02 14.61
C ARG A 137 -10.13 0.44 13.52
N PRO A 138 -10.58 1.03 12.39
CA PRO A 138 -9.69 1.46 11.33
C PRO A 138 -8.57 2.39 11.81
N ILE A 139 -7.36 2.22 11.28
CA ILE A 139 -6.29 3.20 11.43
C ILE A 139 -6.50 4.27 10.37
N GLN A 140 -6.58 5.52 10.80
CA GLN A 140 -6.69 6.68 9.92
C GLN A 140 -5.90 7.87 10.49
N GLY A 141 -5.55 8.80 9.63
CA GLY A 141 -4.76 9.99 9.98
C GLY A 141 -4.97 11.10 8.96
N PRO A 142 -4.04 12.05 8.85
CA PRO A 142 -4.14 13.15 7.90
C PRO A 142 -4.39 12.65 6.47
N SER A 143 -5.37 13.25 5.80
CA SER A 143 -5.70 12.90 4.41
C SER A 143 -4.85 13.66 3.38
N TRP A 144 -4.15 14.70 3.82
CA TRP A 144 -3.31 15.57 3.00
C TRP A 144 -1.88 15.63 3.55
N GLY A 145 -0.92 15.97 2.69
CA GLY A 145 0.49 16.10 3.07
C GLY A 145 1.15 14.78 3.52
N TYR A 146 0.50 13.66 3.29
CA TYR A 146 0.90 12.37 3.86
C TYR A 146 1.92 11.59 3.02
N ARG A 147 2.05 11.92 1.72
CA ARG A 147 2.80 11.11 0.77
C ARG A 147 4.26 11.52 0.70
N TYR A 148 5.08 10.86 1.50
CA TYR A 148 6.52 11.11 1.64
C TYR A 148 7.38 10.37 0.59
N ARG A 149 6.77 9.49 -0.21
CA ARG A 149 7.40 8.77 -1.31
C ARG A 149 6.58 8.95 -2.58
N ALA A 150 7.21 9.43 -3.64
CA ALA A 150 6.54 9.57 -4.93
C ALA A 150 7.53 9.44 -6.07
N ARG A 151 7.04 8.95 -7.20
CA ARG A 151 7.76 8.98 -8.48
C ARG A 151 7.01 9.93 -9.39
N LEU A 152 7.66 11.06 -9.68
CA LEU A 152 7.12 12.10 -10.56
C LEU A 152 7.73 11.92 -11.94
N SER A 153 6.87 11.80 -12.95
CA SER A 153 7.29 11.82 -14.35
C SER A 153 7.65 13.23 -14.77
N VAL A 154 8.73 13.36 -15.54
CA VAL A 154 9.19 14.62 -16.11
C VAL A 154 9.11 14.56 -17.62
N ARG A 155 8.55 15.58 -18.26
CA ARG A 155 8.39 15.62 -19.70
C ARG A 155 8.56 17.03 -20.27
N PHE A 156 9.54 17.23 -21.13
CA PHE A 156 9.58 18.40 -21.98
C PHE A 156 8.56 18.27 -23.12
N VAL A 157 7.66 19.21 -23.24
CA VAL A 157 6.60 19.22 -24.26
C VAL A 157 6.93 20.25 -25.33
N HIS A 158 7.58 19.82 -26.40
CA HIS A 158 8.05 20.69 -27.49
C HIS A 158 6.97 21.63 -28.04
N LYS A 159 5.75 21.13 -28.29
CA LYS A 159 4.64 21.92 -28.82
C LYS A 159 4.22 23.11 -27.94
N LYS A 160 4.41 22.95 -26.60
CA LYS A 160 4.05 23.97 -25.61
C LYS A 160 5.25 24.78 -25.13
N GLY A 161 6.48 24.32 -25.39
CA GLY A 161 7.71 24.91 -24.87
C GLY A 161 7.80 24.90 -23.33
N VAL A 162 7.28 23.85 -22.69
CA VAL A 162 7.25 23.74 -21.22
C VAL A 162 7.71 22.36 -20.73
N VAL A 163 8.20 22.31 -19.49
CA VAL A 163 8.42 21.06 -18.76
C VAL A 163 7.20 20.78 -17.89
N LEU A 164 6.67 19.57 -17.96
CA LEU A 164 5.65 19.05 -17.04
C LEU A 164 6.31 18.12 -16.05
N ILE A 165 5.94 18.25 -14.76
CA ILE A 165 6.38 17.36 -13.67
C ILE A 165 5.16 16.97 -12.85
N GLY A 166 4.93 15.65 -12.69
CA GLY A 166 3.80 15.18 -11.91
C GLY A 166 3.46 13.73 -12.16
N PHE A 167 2.25 13.35 -11.79
CA PHE A 167 1.68 12.04 -12.07
C PHE A 167 1.07 12.01 -13.48
N HIS A 168 0.77 10.80 -13.95
CA HIS A 168 0.10 10.65 -15.24
C HIS A 168 -1.36 11.11 -15.15
N GLU A 169 -1.90 11.54 -16.27
CA GLU A 169 -3.33 11.77 -16.44
C GLU A 169 -4.12 10.46 -16.24
N ARG A 170 -5.39 10.61 -15.93
CA ARG A 170 -6.31 9.46 -15.85
C ARG A 170 -6.38 8.74 -17.20
N LYS A 171 -6.19 7.39 -17.16
CA LYS A 171 -6.30 6.51 -18.34
C LYS A 171 -5.41 6.94 -19.52
N SER A 172 -4.31 7.63 -19.25
CA SER A 172 -3.40 8.18 -20.24
C SER A 172 -1.95 7.91 -19.85
N ARG A 173 -1.05 7.97 -20.85
CA ARG A 173 0.42 7.93 -20.65
C ARG A 173 1.05 9.32 -20.53
N TYR A 174 0.27 10.37 -20.70
CA TYR A 174 0.76 11.73 -20.61
C TYR A 174 0.90 12.18 -19.17
N VAL A 175 1.79 13.14 -18.93
CA VAL A 175 1.98 13.74 -17.61
C VAL A 175 0.94 14.85 -17.44
N ALA A 176 0.20 14.81 -16.34
CA ALA A 176 -0.78 15.85 -16.01
C ALA A 176 -0.08 17.18 -15.76
N ASP A 177 -0.68 18.27 -16.23
CA ASP A 177 -0.17 19.63 -16.03
C ASP A 177 -0.50 20.11 -14.61
N MET A 178 0.33 19.69 -13.67
CA MET A 178 0.13 19.92 -12.24
C MET A 178 0.97 21.09 -11.76
N GLN A 179 0.34 22.02 -11.02
CA GLN A 179 1.01 23.14 -10.34
C GLN A 179 1.20 22.85 -8.84
N VAL A 180 0.29 22.06 -8.27
CA VAL A 180 0.27 21.67 -6.84
C VAL A 180 -0.13 20.20 -6.70
N CYS A 181 0.23 19.59 -5.59
CA CYS A 181 -0.24 18.26 -5.24
C CYS A 181 -0.47 18.17 -3.72
N PRO A 182 -1.71 18.38 -3.24
CA PRO A 182 -2.00 18.46 -1.80
C PRO A 182 -1.70 17.18 -1.01
N VAL A 183 -1.57 16.02 -1.66
CA VAL A 183 -1.19 14.78 -0.96
C VAL A 183 0.32 14.67 -0.67
N LEU A 184 1.15 15.41 -1.40
CA LEU A 184 2.59 15.55 -1.09
C LEU A 184 2.77 16.46 0.13
N PRO A 185 3.89 16.34 0.90
CA PRO A 185 4.24 17.31 1.92
C PRO A 185 4.18 18.74 1.39
N PRO A 186 3.69 19.73 2.17
CA PRO A 186 3.47 21.09 1.68
C PRO A 186 4.71 21.72 1.03
N HIS A 187 5.90 21.53 1.59
CA HIS A 187 7.15 22.03 1.02
C HIS A 187 7.49 21.39 -0.33
N VAL A 188 7.17 20.08 -0.51
CA VAL A 188 7.36 19.38 -1.78
C VAL A 188 6.35 19.84 -2.83
N SER A 189 5.08 19.98 -2.42
CA SER A 189 4.03 20.50 -3.32
C SER A 189 4.38 21.89 -3.84
N ALA A 190 4.93 22.76 -2.99
CA ALA A 190 5.37 24.10 -3.36
C ALA A 190 6.58 24.09 -4.32
N MET A 191 7.38 23.03 -4.34
CA MET A 191 8.53 22.91 -5.25
C MET A 191 8.16 22.48 -6.67
N LEU A 192 6.92 22.05 -6.96
CA LEU A 192 6.56 21.52 -8.28
C LEU A 192 6.84 22.54 -9.41
N MET A 193 6.45 23.80 -9.23
CA MET A 193 6.72 24.84 -10.23
C MET A 193 8.21 25.22 -10.29
N PRO A 194 8.91 25.51 -9.17
CA PRO A 194 10.37 25.66 -9.17
C PRO A 194 11.15 24.51 -9.84
N LEU A 195 10.74 23.26 -9.62
CA LEU A 195 11.35 22.10 -10.27
C LEU A 195 11.13 22.11 -11.80
N ARG A 196 9.97 22.55 -12.28
CA ARG A 196 9.72 22.71 -13.72
C ARG A 196 10.64 23.75 -14.33
N GLU A 197 10.85 24.87 -13.65
CA GLU A 197 11.76 25.94 -14.07
C GLU A 197 13.23 25.48 -14.04
N LEU A 198 13.63 24.77 -13.00
CA LEU A 198 14.96 24.16 -12.91
C LEU A 198 15.24 23.27 -14.11
N ILE A 199 14.40 22.26 -14.33
CA ILE A 199 14.59 21.30 -15.44
C ILE A 199 14.52 22.00 -16.80
N TYR A 200 13.63 22.99 -16.97
CA TYR A 200 13.55 23.76 -18.20
C TYR A 200 14.86 24.50 -18.53
N GLY A 201 15.53 25.02 -17.51
CA GLY A 201 16.82 25.72 -17.65
C GLY A 201 18.04 24.81 -17.84
N MET A 202 17.88 23.48 -17.70
CA MET A 202 18.97 22.52 -17.87
C MET A 202 19.26 22.20 -19.34
N ASP A 203 20.51 21.90 -19.64
CA ASP A 203 20.91 21.36 -20.95
C ASP A 203 20.26 20.00 -21.17
N ALA A 204 20.22 19.16 -20.11
CA ALA A 204 19.64 17.82 -20.10
C ALA A 204 18.09 17.77 -19.96
N ARG A 205 17.37 18.89 -20.17
CA ARG A 205 15.90 18.97 -19.95
C ARG A 205 15.08 17.91 -20.68
N GLU A 206 15.55 17.38 -21.80
CA GLU A 206 14.86 16.35 -22.58
C GLU A 206 15.20 14.93 -22.17
N THR A 207 16.32 14.77 -21.47
CA THR A 207 16.86 13.46 -21.06
C THR A 207 16.71 13.14 -19.57
N CYS A 208 15.97 13.99 -18.84
CA CYS A 208 15.62 13.76 -17.44
C CYS A 208 14.15 13.30 -17.31
N PRO A 209 13.83 11.99 -17.42
CA PRO A 209 12.45 11.52 -17.49
C PRO A 209 11.73 11.44 -16.16
N GLN A 210 12.41 11.53 -15.01
CA GLN A 210 11.83 11.21 -13.71
C GLN A 210 12.56 11.89 -12.56
N ILE A 211 11.81 12.29 -11.55
CA ILE A 211 12.29 12.68 -10.22
C ILE A 211 11.58 11.77 -9.19
N GLU A 212 12.36 11.04 -8.37
CA GLU A 212 11.82 10.31 -7.23
C GLU A 212 11.98 11.12 -5.96
N LEU A 213 10.91 11.18 -5.17
CA LEU A 213 10.86 11.81 -3.86
C LEU A 213 11.05 10.77 -2.77
N ALA A 214 11.92 11.07 -1.81
CA ALA A 214 12.05 10.34 -0.56
C ALA A 214 12.24 11.34 0.58
N CYS A 215 11.22 11.48 1.44
CA CYS A 215 11.32 12.30 2.64
C CYS A 215 11.59 11.42 3.85
N GLY A 216 12.59 11.80 4.64
CA GLY A 216 12.78 11.39 6.02
C GLY A 216 12.09 12.38 6.97
N ASP A 217 12.44 12.32 8.26
CA ASP A 217 11.90 13.25 9.24
C ASP A 217 12.50 14.67 9.04
N ASP A 218 13.82 14.76 8.76
CA ASP A 218 14.54 16.04 8.65
C ASP A 218 15.11 16.30 7.25
N VAL A 219 15.11 15.29 6.37
CA VAL A 219 15.76 15.36 5.06
C VAL A 219 14.74 15.06 3.96
N THR A 220 14.72 15.91 2.94
CA THR A 220 14.02 15.64 1.69
C THR A 220 15.03 15.32 0.60
N ALA A 221 15.01 14.10 0.10
CA ALA A 221 15.86 13.66 -1.00
C ALA A 221 15.06 13.63 -2.31
N LEU A 222 15.69 14.16 -3.37
CA LEU A 222 15.21 14.09 -4.75
C LEU A 222 16.21 13.30 -5.60
N VAL A 223 15.74 12.21 -6.23
CA VAL A 223 16.56 11.42 -7.16
C VAL A 223 16.23 11.85 -8.57
N LEU A 224 17.15 12.51 -9.25
CA LEU A 224 17.03 12.86 -10.66
C LEU A 224 17.52 11.71 -11.53
N ARG A 225 16.62 11.09 -12.30
CA ARG A 225 17.02 10.18 -13.35
C ARG A 225 17.44 10.96 -14.58
N HIS A 226 18.63 10.65 -15.12
CA HIS A 226 19.14 11.25 -16.34
C HIS A 226 19.65 10.16 -17.28
N LEU A 227 19.35 10.29 -18.56
CA LEU A 227 19.68 9.28 -19.60
C LEU A 227 21.03 9.59 -20.26
N GLU A 228 21.49 10.82 -20.16
CA GLU A 228 22.77 11.31 -20.65
C GLU A 228 23.55 12.00 -19.50
N PRO A 229 24.87 12.11 -19.59
CA PRO A 229 25.67 12.85 -18.60
C PRO A 229 25.17 14.28 -18.43
N LEU A 230 25.12 14.76 -17.21
CA LEU A 230 24.80 16.16 -16.89
C LEU A 230 26.02 17.05 -17.09
N SER A 231 25.82 18.27 -17.61
CA SER A 231 26.87 19.28 -17.73
C SER A 231 27.23 19.86 -16.35
N GLU A 232 28.40 20.49 -16.22
CA GLU A 232 28.77 21.20 -14.99
C GLU A 232 27.80 22.31 -14.64
N ASP A 233 27.22 22.97 -15.65
CA ASP A 233 26.17 23.97 -15.45
C ASP A 233 24.87 23.34 -14.90
N ASP A 234 24.49 22.17 -15.37
CA ASP A 234 23.36 21.44 -14.82
C ASP A 234 23.60 21.03 -13.35
N LEU A 235 24.80 20.53 -13.04
CA LEU A 235 25.17 20.19 -11.67
C LEU A 235 25.17 21.42 -10.76
N ALA A 236 25.66 22.58 -11.26
CA ALA A 236 25.63 23.84 -10.52
C ALA A 236 24.19 24.30 -10.24
N ARG A 237 23.26 24.19 -11.23
CA ARG A 237 21.83 24.48 -11.04
C ARG A 237 21.18 23.59 -10.00
N LEU A 238 21.47 22.29 -10.02
CA LEU A 238 20.97 21.35 -9.02
C LEU A 238 21.44 21.73 -7.61
N ARG A 239 22.73 22.07 -7.44
CA ARG A 239 23.28 22.52 -6.14
C ARG A 239 22.61 23.81 -5.65
N ALA A 240 22.46 24.80 -6.52
CA ALA A 240 21.78 26.05 -6.19
C ALA A 240 20.34 25.80 -5.73
N PHE A 241 19.59 24.96 -6.46
CA PHE A 241 18.24 24.55 -6.09
C PHE A 241 18.23 23.82 -4.74
N GLY A 242 19.15 22.88 -4.53
CA GLY A 242 19.28 22.14 -3.28
C GLY A 242 19.48 23.05 -2.08
N ALA A 243 20.38 24.03 -2.20
CA ALA A 243 20.64 25.03 -1.17
C ALA A 243 19.42 25.93 -0.91
N GLN A 244 18.72 26.37 -1.96
CA GLN A 244 17.55 27.25 -1.85
C GLN A 244 16.34 26.57 -1.19
N HIS A 245 16.10 25.28 -1.51
CA HIS A 245 14.89 24.56 -1.09
C HIS A 245 15.13 23.56 0.04
N GLY A 246 16.35 23.43 0.55
CA GLY A 246 16.71 22.50 1.62
C GLY A 246 16.55 21.03 1.20
N VAL A 247 16.88 20.69 -0.05
CA VAL A 247 16.77 19.33 -0.56
C VAL A 247 18.12 18.74 -0.91
N GLN A 248 18.22 17.44 -0.75
CA GLN A 248 19.40 16.65 -1.07
C GLN A 248 19.20 15.98 -2.44
N TRP A 249 20.11 16.25 -3.38
CA TRP A 249 20.05 15.63 -4.69
C TRP A 249 20.81 14.31 -4.75
N TRP A 250 20.16 13.34 -5.38
CA TRP A 250 20.72 12.07 -5.79
C TRP A 250 20.58 11.93 -7.30
N LEU A 251 21.58 11.32 -7.96
CA LEU A 251 21.60 11.13 -9.40
C LEU A 251 21.48 9.65 -9.74
N GLN A 252 20.69 9.35 -10.79
CA GLN A 252 20.47 8.02 -11.31
C GLN A 252 20.72 7.97 -12.81
N ALA A 253 21.85 7.40 -13.22
CA ALA A 253 22.22 7.30 -14.63
C ALA A 253 21.59 6.09 -15.33
N LYS A 254 21.39 4.96 -14.64
CA LYS A 254 20.87 3.71 -15.20
C LYS A 254 19.89 3.02 -14.23
N GLY A 255 20.23 1.86 -13.72
CA GLY A 255 19.44 1.11 -12.75
C GLY A 255 19.47 1.68 -11.34
N PRO A 256 18.71 1.12 -10.39
CA PRO A 256 18.68 1.57 -8.99
C PRO A 256 20.05 1.50 -8.31
N ASP A 257 20.92 0.60 -8.73
CA ASP A 257 22.29 0.41 -8.28
C ASP A 257 23.22 1.59 -8.61
N THR A 258 22.85 2.43 -9.58
CA THR A 258 23.60 3.63 -9.98
C THR A 258 23.20 4.87 -9.20
N VAL A 259 22.23 4.78 -8.28
CA VAL A 259 21.79 5.92 -7.48
C VAL A 259 22.87 6.33 -6.49
N LYS A 260 23.36 7.58 -6.62
CA LYS A 260 24.39 8.14 -5.75
C LYS A 260 24.07 9.59 -5.37
N LEU A 261 24.56 10.00 -4.21
CA LEU A 261 24.46 11.38 -3.76
C LEU A 261 25.22 12.30 -4.74
N LEU A 262 24.66 13.48 -5.01
CA LEU A 262 25.32 14.48 -5.87
C LEU A 262 26.59 15.01 -5.22
N ASP A 263 26.50 15.38 -3.95
CA ASP A 263 27.63 15.87 -3.16
C ASP A 263 27.73 15.04 -1.88
N GLU A 264 28.94 14.58 -1.54
CA GLU A 264 29.19 13.80 -0.33
C GLU A 264 28.94 14.63 0.95
N GLY A 265 28.47 13.97 1.99
CA GLY A 265 28.17 14.60 3.27
C GLY A 265 26.72 15.04 3.39
N GLY A 266 26.42 15.80 4.45
CA GLY A 266 25.07 16.23 4.80
C GLY A 266 24.32 15.27 5.73
N PRO A 267 23.10 15.63 6.15
CA PRO A 267 22.33 14.83 7.10
C PRO A 267 21.88 13.53 6.47
N GLN A 268 21.79 12.48 7.30
CA GLN A 268 21.33 11.17 6.89
C GLN A 268 19.83 11.14 6.66
N LEU A 269 19.38 10.56 5.54
CA LEU A 269 17.97 10.29 5.29
C LEU A 269 17.51 9.18 6.23
N ALA A 270 16.58 9.51 7.15
CA ALA A 270 16.09 8.60 8.16
C ALA A 270 14.65 8.96 8.58
N TYR A 271 13.94 7.99 9.17
CA TYR A 271 12.68 8.23 9.88
C TYR A 271 12.70 7.59 11.27
N GLY A 272 11.92 8.15 12.18
CA GLY A 272 11.85 7.68 13.56
C GLY A 272 10.59 6.86 13.85
N LEU A 273 10.75 5.87 14.74
CA LEU A 273 9.67 5.14 15.42
C LEU A 273 9.79 5.46 16.93
N PRO A 274 9.32 6.65 17.36
CA PRO A 274 9.63 7.21 18.68
C PRO A 274 9.10 6.36 19.84
N ASP A 275 7.96 5.68 19.67
CA ASP A 275 7.39 4.78 20.70
C ASP A 275 8.38 3.67 21.13
N PHE A 276 9.35 3.36 20.27
CA PHE A 276 10.35 2.30 20.49
C PHE A 276 11.77 2.87 20.62
N GLY A 277 11.93 4.18 20.46
CA GLY A 277 13.23 4.84 20.41
C GLY A 277 14.10 4.33 19.26
N ILE A 278 13.51 3.98 18.12
CA ILE A 278 14.18 3.46 16.93
C ILE A 278 14.30 4.54 15.87
N THR A 279 15.50 4.68 15.30
CA THR A 279 15.77 5.50 14.10
C THR A 279 16.09 4.56 12.94
N MET A 280 15.49 4.81 11.79
CA MET A 280 15.60 3.99 10.59
C MET A 280 16.27 4.76 9.47
N PRO A 281 17.61 4.70 9.37
CA PRO A 281 18.33 5.16 8.18
C PRO A 281 17.92 4.38 6.94
N PHE A 282 17.79 5.08 5.80
CA PHE A 282 17.46 4.44 4.53
C PHE A 282 18.06 5.21 3.34
N LYS A 283 18.15 4.55 2.19
CA LYS A 283 18.50 5.20 0.91
C LYS A 283 17.20 5.51 0.13
N PRO A 284 17.23 6.48 -0.78
CA PRO A 284 16.06 6.75 -1.63
C PRO A 284 15.56 5.54 -2.42
N THR A 285 16.43 4.58 -2.69
CA THR A 285 16.09 3.31 -3.37
C THR A 285 15.44 2.26 -2.47
N ASP A 286 15.59 2.38 -1.15
CA ASP A 286 15.03 1.42 -0.22
C ASP A 286 13.51 1.61 -0.11
N PHE A 287 12.76 0.53 0.08
CA PHE A 287 11.32 0.63 0.32
C PHE A 287 11.06 1.17 1.73
N THR A 288 10.25 2.22 1.81
CA THR A 288 9.67 2.73 3.07
C THR A 288 8.19 3.01 2.87
N GLN A 289 7.41 2.96 3.94
CA GLN A 289 5.99 3.28 3.89
C GLN A 289 5.78 4.73 3.45
N VAL A 290 4.84 4.95 2.51
CA VAL A 290 4.63 6.27 1.90
C VAL A 290 4.05 7.31 2.86
N ASN A 291 3.39 6.85 3.93
CA ASN A 291 2.73 7.66 4.94
C ASN A 291 3.37 7.38 6.32
N PRO A 292 4.38 8.15 6.73
CA PRO A 292 5.10 7.91 7.98
C PRO A 292 4.19 8.08 9.21
N HIS A 293 3.17 8.93 9.15
CA HIS A 293 2.21 9.12 10.25
C HIS A 293 1.42 7.85 10.51
N ILE A 294 0.93 7.22 9.45
CA ILE A 294 0.21 5.93 9.55
C ILE A 294 1.18 4.80 9.89
N ASN A 295 2.40 4.80 9.33
CA ASN A 295 3.41 3.77 9.64
C ASN A 295 3.69 3.69 11.15
N ARG A 296 3.87 4.81 11.83
CA ARG A 296 4.08 4.84 13.29
C ARG A 296 2.92 4.16 14.04
N VAL A 297 1.68 4.50 13.69
CA VAL A 297 0.49 3.90 14.32
C VAL A 297 0.33 2.43 13.94
N LEU A 298 0.62 2.07 12.68
CA LEU A 298 0.59 0.69 12.17
C LEU A 298 1.56 -0.19 12.96
N VAL A 299 2.82 0.23 13.09
CA VAL A 299 3.85 -0.51 13.85
C VAL A 299 3.42 -0.65 15.31
N SER A 300 3.03 0.44 15.98
CA SER A 300 2.58 0.41 17.38
C SER A 300 1.39 -0.54 17.58
N ARG A 301 0.41 -0.55 16.66
CA ARG A 301 -0.73 -1.45 16.74
C ARG A 301 -0.34 -2.90 16.46
N ALA A 302 0.47 -3.15 15.44
CA ALA A 302 0.94 -4.49 15.11
C ALA A 302 1.65 -5.13 16.32
N LEU A 303 2.53 -4.39 16.98
CA LEU A 303 3.26 -4.89 18.14
C LEU A 303 2.36 -5.11 19.36
N ARG A 304 1.38 -4.25 19.58
CA ARG A 304 0.38 -4.49 20.65
C ARG A 304 -0.45 -5.75 20.39
N LEU A 305 -0.86 -5.98 19.15
CA LEU A 305 -1.61 -7.18 18.76
C LEU A 305 -0.71 -8.42 18.81
N LEU A 306 0.55 -8.31 18.42
CA LEU A 306 1.54 -9.37 18.52
C LEU A 306 1.78 -9.73 19.99
N GLY A 307 1.90 -8.73 20.87
CA GLY A 307 2.05 -8.89 22.31
C GLY A 307 3.28 -9.69 22.70
N ALA A 308 4.42 -9.49 22.01
CA ALA A 308 5.66 -10.21 22.28
C ALA A 308 6.17 -9.95 23.70
N GLN A 309 6.76 -10.97 24.33
CA GLN A 309 7.31 -10.94 25.68
C GLN A 309 8.82 -11.17 25.66
N LYS A 310 9.51 -10.74 26.72
CA LYS A 310 10.99 -10.80 26.84
C LYS A 310 11.58 -12.21 26.78
N GLN A 311 10.80 -13.25 27.03
CA GLN A 311 11.22 -14.65 26.91
C GLN A 311 10.84 -15.29 25.58
N GLU A 312 10.12 -14.58 24.71
CA GLU A 312 9.60 -15.12 23.46
C GLU A 312 10.55 -14.85 22.29
N ARG A 313 10.57 -15.79 21.36
CA ARG A 313 11.20 -15.67 20.05
C ARG A 313 10.16 -15.31 19.00
N VAL A 314 10.47 -14.30 18.17
CA VAL A 314 9.58 -13.82 17.10
C VAL A 314 10.28 -13.94 15.75
N ILE A 315 9.53 -14.34 14.71
CA ILE A 315 9.99 -14.24 13.32
C ILE A 315 9.22 -13.12 12.64
N ASP A 316 9.97 -12.24 11.97
CA ASP A 316 9.45 -11.17 11.10
C ASP A 316 9.71 -11.54 9.63
N TRP A 317 8.65 -11.94 8.93
CA TRP A 317 8.69 -12.38 7.54
C TRP A 317 8.51 -11.19 6.61
N PHE A 318 9.36 -11.09 5.57
CA PHE A 318 9.44 -9.94 4.67
C PHE A 318 9.87 -8.66 5.39
N CYS A 319 10.91 -8.77 6.21
CA CYS A 319 11.28 -7.75 7.20
C CYS A 319 11.79 -6.42 6.60
N GLY A 320 12.10 -6.36 5.32
CA GLY A 320 12.61 -5.16 4.64
C GLY A 320 13.86 -4.60 5.32
N LEU A 321 13.85 -3.30 5.66
CA LEU A 321 14.93 -2.67 6.43
C LEU A 321 14.80 -2.88 7.96
N GLY A 322 13.83 -3.64 8.43
CA GLY A 322 13.58 -3.88 9.85
C GLY A 322 12.51 -2.98 10.46
N ASN A 323 11.56 -2.47 9.66
CA ASN A 323 10.47 -1.56 10.11
C ASN A 323 9.65 -2.13 11.28
N PHE A 324 9.42 -3.44 11.30
CA PHE A 324 8.80 -4.15 12.42
C PHE A 324 9.84 -4.88 13.28
N THR A 325 10.87 -5.44 12.66
CA THR A 325 11.90 -6.24 13.34
C THR A 325 12.56 -5.48 14.49
N LEU A 326 13.00 -4.24 14.27
CA LEU A 326 13.69 -3.48 15.30
C LEU A 326 12.77 -3.09 16.46
N PRO A 327 11.54 -2.59 16.24
CA PRO A 327 10.55 -2.44 17.30
C PRO A 327 10.22 -3.74 18.05
N ILE A 328 10.06 -4.89 17.36
CA ILE A 328 9.86 -6.20 17.99
C ILE A 328 11.02 -6.52 18.92
N ALA A 329 12.25 -6.25 18.50
CA ALA A 329 13.46 -6.50 19.29
C ALA A 329 13.51 -5.67 20.59
N THR A 330 12.76 -4.57 20.71
CA THR A 330 12.62 -3.84 21.98
C THR A 330 11.75 -4.58 23.00
N MET A 331 10.94 -5.55 22.56
CA MET A 331 9.94 -6.25 23.38
C MET A 331 10.21 -7.74 23.52
N ALA A 332 10.70 -8.42 22.49
CA ALA A 332 10.97 -9.85 22.45
C ALA A 332 12.30 -10.22 23.13
N GLY A 333 12.54 -11.53 23.28
CA GLY A 333 13.81 -12.08 23.76
C GLY A 333 14.80 -12.35 22.62
N GLU A 334 14.31 -12.76 21.46
CA GLU A 334 15.08 -13.01 20.23
C GLU A 334 14.21 -12.69 19.02
N VAL A 335 14.82 -12.18 17.95
CA VAL A 335 14.13 -11.91 16.70
C VAL A 335 14.90 -12.49 15.52
N LEU A 336 14.18 -13.12 14.59
CA LEU A 336 14.67 -13.52 13.28
C LEU A 336 13.93 -12.71 12.21
N GLY A 337 14.64 -11.85 11.48
CA GLY A 337 14.12 -11.17 10.29
C GLY A 337 14.50 -11.93 9.03
N ILE A 338 13.54 -12.20 8.15
CA ILE A 338 13.76 -12.88 6.86
C ILE A 338 13.27 -11.98 5.73
N GLU A 339 14.13 -11.78 4.72
CA GLU A 339 13.88 -10.86 3.61
C GLU A 339 14.43 -11.45 2.30
N GLY A 340 13.77 -11.20 1.17
CA GLY A 340 14.20 -11.69 -0.14
C GLY A 340 15.44 -10.98 -0.71
N SER A 341 15.67 -9.73 -0.31
CA SER A 341 16.75 -8.90 -0.84
C SER A 341 17.98 -8.89 0.09
N GLU A 342 19.11 -9.37 -0.40
CA GLU A 342 20.39 -9.29 0.33
C GLU A 342 20.76 -7.84 0.69
N THR A 343 20.47 -6.90 -0.20
CA THR A 343 20.73 -5.46 0.05
C THR A 343 19.90 -4.94 1.23
N LEU A 344 18.63 -5.32 1.32
CA LEU A 344 17.77 -4.93 2.44
C LEU A 344 18.20 -5.63 3.73
N VAL A 345 18.61 -6.90 3.68
CA VAL A 345 19.18 -7.63 4.82
C VAL A 345 20.46 -6.96 5.33
N ALA A 346 21.34 -6.51 4.45
CA ALA A 346 22.54 -5.74 4.86
C ALA A 346 22.11 -4.44 5.56
N ARG A 347 21.14 -3.72 5.00
CA ARG A 347 20.59 -2.49 5.59
C ARG A 347 19.95 -2.74 6.95
N SER A 348 19.19 -3.82 7.12
CA SER A 348 18.58 -4.15 8.42
C SER A 348 19.64 -4.45 9.49
N ARG A 349 20.75 -5.10 9.13
CA ARG A 349 21.89 -5.32 10.06
C ARG A 349 22.54 -4.01 10.47
N GLU A 350 22.76 -3.10 9.51
CA GLU A 350 23.30 -1.76 9.80
C GLU A 350 22.35 -0.99 10.71
N ASN A 351 21.05 -1.00 10.43
CA ASN A 351 20.03 -0.34 11.24
C ASN A 351 19.97 -0.94 12.65
N TRP A 352 20.02 -2.26 12.78
CA TRP A 352 20.06 -2.91 14.08
C TRP A 352 21.30 -2.48 14.87
N ALA A 353 22.49 -2.53 14.27
CA ALA A 353 23.75 -2.12 14.91
C ALA A 353 23.72 -0.64 15.35
N ALA A 354 23.23 0.25 14.49
CA ALA A 354 23.10 1.67 14.81
C ALA A 354 22.15 1.92 16.00
N ASN A 355 21.08 1.15 16.09
CA ASN A 355 20.10 1.27 17.16
C ASN A 355 20.52 0.58 18.48
N GLN A 356 21.65 -0.11 18.54
CA GLN A 356 22.25 -0.58 19.80
C GLN A 356 23.04 0.53 20.50
N LEU A 357 23.57 1.49 19.74
CA LEU A 357 24.42 2.53 20.26
C LEU A 357 23.64 3.52 21.14
N GLY A 358 24.21 3.87 22.29
CA GLY A 358 23.68 4.90 23.17
C GLY A 358 22.38 4.56 23.92
N ARG A 359 21.88 3.32 23.82
CA ARG A 359 20.69 2.87 24.56
C ARG A 359 21.05 2.45 25.99
N ALA A 360 20.20 2.85 26.92
CA ALA A 360 20.33 2.39 28.32
C ALA A 360 20.04 0.87 28.46
N MET A 361 19.17 0.34 27.60
CA MET A 361 18.87 -1.10 27.52
C MET A 361 19.05 -1.56 26.07
N PRO A 362 19.83 -2.64 25.84
CA PRO A 362 20.02 -3.20 24.50
C PRO A 362 18.68 -3.76 23.96
N ILE A 363 18.51 -3.68 22.65
CA ILE A 363 17.43 -4.44 22.00
C ILE A 363 17.84 -5.91 21.85
N ALA A 364 16.88 -6.79 21.71
CA ALA A 364 17.12 -8.23 21.67
C ALA A 364 18.10 -8.65 20.57
N PRO A 365 18.84 -9.74 20.78
CA PRO A 365 19.61 -10.38 19.73
C PRO A 365 18.73 -10.61 18.50
N THR A 366 19.18 -10.12 17.37
CA THR A 366 18.41 -10.17 16.12
C THR A 366 19.29 -10.71 15.00
N ARG A 367 18.83 -11.76 14.34
CA ARG A 367 19.47 -12.35 13.18
C ARG A 367 18.66 -11.97 11.92
N PHE A 368 19.35 -11.67 10.83
CA PHE A 368 18.74 -11.40 9.54
C PHE A 368 19.24 -12.41 8.50
N VAL A 369 18.31 -12.96 7.71
CA VAL A 369 18.54 -13.98 6.69
C VAL A 369 17.96 -13.54 5.36
N ALA A 370 18.77 -13.62 4.30
CA ALA A 370 18.30 -13.45 2.93
C ALA A 370 17.77 -14.79 2.39
N ARG A 371 16.51 -14.80 1.90
CA ARG A 371 15.88 -16.00 1.33
C ARG A 371 14.71 -15.63 0.43
N ASN A 372 14.53 -16.38 -0.66
CA ASN A 372 13.31 -16.28 -1.47
C ASN A 372 12.11 -16.84 -0.69
N LEU A 373 11.24 -15.95 -0.23
CA LEU A 373 10.07 -16.30 0.59
C LEU A 373 8.88 -16.83 -0.26
N PHE A 374 8.99 -16.80 -1.57
CA PHE A 374 8.02 -17.41 -2.48
C PHE A 374 8.29 -18.90 -2.74
N GLU A 375 9.41 -19.41 -2.24
CA GLU A 375 9.87 -20.81 -2.40
C GLU A 375 10.01 -21.51 -1.02
N MET A 376 9.12 -21.18 -0.06
CA MET A 376 9.13 -21.81 1.25
C MET A 376 8.70 -23.27 1.20
N THR A 377 9.40 -24.11 1.97
CA THR A 377 9.12 -25.55 2.13
C THR A 377 9.02 -25.92 3.62
N PRO A 378 8.39 -27.07 3.97
CA PRO A 378 8.34 -27.55 5.34
C PRO A 378 9.74 -27.67 5.99
N GLU A 379 10.73 -28.17 5.28
CA GLU A 379 12.10 -28.35 5.77
C GLU A 379 12.76 -27.01 6.10
N LEU A 380 12.58 -26.00 5.23
CA LEU A 380 13.11 -24.66 5.45
C LEU A 380 12.45 -24.00 6.68
N LEU A 381 11.14 -24.16 6.81
CA LEU A 381 10.40 -23.60 7.93
C LEU A 381 10.80 -24.25 9.27
N VAL A 382 10.96 -25.56 9.29
CA VAL A 382 11.45 -26.31 10.46
C VAL A 382 12.90 -25.92 10.78
N ALA A 383 13.76 -25.74 9.78
CA ALA A 383 15.16 -25.32 9.95
C ALA A 383 15.31 -23.91 10.53
N ASP A 384 14.35 -23.00 10.31
CA ASP A 384 14.33 -21.69 10.95
C ASP A 384 14.09 -21.77 12.47
N GLY A 385 13.63 -22.90 12.93
CA GLY A 385 13.37 -23.20 14.35
C GLY A 385 12.01 -22.71 14.82
N GLN A 386 11.69 -23.04 16.06
CA GLN A 386 10.44 -22.64 16.67
C GLN A 386 10.42 -21.13 16.95
N ALA A 387 9.26 -20.53 16.84
CA ALA A 387 9.00 -19.17 17.29
C ALA A 387 7.61 -19.10 17.93
N ASP A 388 7.49 -18.28 18.96
CA ASP A 388 6.22 -18.11 19.67
C ASP A 388 5.20 -17.35 18.83
N LYS A 389 5.68 -16.38 18.03
CA LYS A 389 4.83 -15.47 17.26
C LYS A 389 5.48 -15.08 15.95
N TRP A 390 4.64 -14.76 14.98
CA TRP A 390 5.07 -14.24 13.67
C TRP A 390 4.46 -12.88 13.37
N LEU A 391 5.25 -12.02 12.74
CA LEU A 391 4.77 -10.89 11.97
C LEU A 391 5.00 -11.19 10.49
N VAL A 392 4.04 -10.85 9.63
CA VAL A 392 4.08 -11.10 8.19
C VAL A 392 3.64 -9.85 7.47
N ASP A 393 4.51 -9.22 6.66
CA ASP A 393 4.20 -8.01 5.87
C ASP A 393 4.67 -8.21 4.41
N PRO A 394 3.99 -9.06 3.62
CA PRO A 394 4.42 -9.45 2.29
C PRO A 394 4.10 -8.36 1.25
N PRO A 395 4.74 -8.43 0.06
CA PRO A 395 4.34 -7.64 -1.09
C PRO A 395 2.92 -8.01 -1.58
N ARG A 396 2.46 -7.36 -2.66
CA ARG A 396 1.09 -7.51 -3.19
C ARG A 396 0.68 -8.95 -3.52
N GLU A 397 1.63 -9.80 -3.79
CA GLU A 397 1.47 -11.23 -4.10
C GLU A 397 1.01 -12.04 -2.88
N GLY A 398 1.16 -11.49 -1.67
CA GLY A 398 0.88 -12.17 -0.41
C GLY A 398 1.98 -13.15 -0.01
N ALA A 399 1.72 -13.94 1.04
CA ALA A 399 2.63 -14.94 1.60
C ALA A 399 2.14 -16.38 1.35
N PHE A 400 1.66 -16.66 0.12
CA PHE A 400 1.05 -17.96 -0.21
C PHE A 400 1.93 -19.16 0.15
N ALA A 401 3.21 -19.14 -0.25
CA ALA A 401 4.13 -20.25 0.01
C ALA A 401 4.31 -20.47 1.53
N LEU A 402 4.43 -19.41 2.31
CA LEU A 402 4.55 -19.48 3.77
C LEU A 402 3.27 -20.07 4.42
N ALA A 403 2.09 -19.54 4.04
CA ALA A 403 0.81 -20.01 4.56
C ALA A 403 0.53 -21.46 4.16
N LYS A 404 0.86 -21.86 2.92
CA LYS A 404 0.74 -23.22 2.42
C LYS A 404 1.67 -24.17 3.17
N THR A 405 2.92 -23.79 3.37
CA THR A 405 3.91 -24.59 4.13
C THR A 405 3.45 -24.84 5.56
N LEU A 406 2.87 -23.81 6.21
CA LEU A 406 2.33 -23.95 7.56
C LEU A 406 1.11 -24.91 7.58
N ALA A 407 0.26 -24.84 6.56
CA ALA A 407 -0.86 -25.77 6.38
C ALA A 407 -0.39 -27.22 6.15
N ASP A 408 0.65 -27.42 5.33
CA ASP A 408 1.23 -28.74 5.07
C ASP A 408 1.81 -29.35 6.37
N LEU A 409 2.55 -28.57 7.15
CA LEU A 409 3.06 -28.99 8.45
C LEU A 409 1.92 -29.29 9.45
N HIS A 410 0.78 -28.61 9.37
CA HIS A 410 -0.37 -28.92 10.19
C HIS A 410 -1.01 -30.25 9.82
N GLN A 411 -1.18 -30.51 8.53
CA GLN A 411 -1.83 -31.71 7.99
C GLN A 411 -0.93 -32.96 8.03
N GLN A 412 0.41 -32.77 8.04
CA GLN A 412 1.41 -33.85 8.03
C GLN A 412 2.33 -33.71 9.24
N PRO A 413 1.86 -34.11 10.45
CA PRO A 413 2.63 -33.94 11.70
C PRO A 413 4.01 -34.60 11.72
N GLU A 414 4.19 -35.64 10.91
CA GLU A 414 5.47 -36.36 10.76
C GLU A 414 6.58 -35.48 10.18
N LEU A 415 6.24 -34.45 9.40
CA LEU A 415 7.22 -33.49 8.83
C LEU A 415 7.72 -32.51 9.91
N ARG A 416 7.05 -32.39 11.03
CA ARG A 416 7.39 -31.38 12.06
C ARG A 416 8.63 -31.74 12.86
N GLY A 417 8.89 -33.03 13.12
CA GLY A 417 10.03 -33.48 13.91
C GLY A 417 10.15 -32.81 15.28
N GLY A 418 9.06 -32.41 15.92
CA GLY A 418 9.06 -31.69 17.21
C GLY A 418 8.95 -30.17 17.10
N TRP A 419 8.96 -29.61 15.86
CA TRP A 419 8.67 -28.20 15.62
C TRP A 419 7.19 -27.89 15.93
N THR A 420 6.94 -26.73 16.53
CA THR A 420 5.58 -26.26 16.84
C THR A 420 5.26 -24.96 16.10
N PRO A 421 4.00 -24.80 15.61
CA PRO A 421 3.59 -23.57 14.95
C PRO A 421 3.52 -22.40 15.95
N PRO A 422 3.64 -21.15 15.46
CA PRO A 422 3.50 -19.96 16.30
C PRO A 422 2.08 -19.89 16.88
N ARG A 423 1.96 -19.46 18.12
CA ARG A 423 0.66 -19.29 18.77
C ARG A 423 -0.14 -18.14 18.17
N ARG A 424 0.55 -17.13 17.64
CA ARG A 424 -0.08 -15.94 17.05
C ARG A 424 0.68 -15.46 15.82
N ILE A 425 -0.08 -15.07 14.80
CA ILE A 425 0.41 -14.43 13.58
C ILE A 425 -0.28 -13.07 13.44
N VAL A 426 0.49 -12.00 13.33
CA VAL A 426 -0.01 -10.68 12.91
C VAL A 426 0.37 -10.50 11.45
N TYR A 427 -0.62 -10.35 10.59
CA TYR A 427 -0.46 -10.25 9.15
C TYR A 427 -0.85 -8.83 8.69
N VAL A 428 0.09 -8.08 8.14
CA VAL A 428 -0.14 -6.79 7.46
C VAL A 428 -0.23 -7.06 5.97
N SER A 429 -1.11 -6.38 5.25
CA SER A 429 -1.31 -6.62 3.82
C SER A 429 -1.77 -5.39 3.06
N CYS A 430 -1.15 -5.14 1.92
CA CYS A 430 -1.56 -4.09 0.97
C CYS A 430 -2.53 -4.60 -0.11
N ASN A 431 -2.99 -5.86 -0.03
CA ASN A 431 -3.92 -6.46 -0.99
C ASN A 431 -4.91 -7.39 -0.27
N PRO A 432 -6.18 -6.97 -0.08
CA PRO A 432 -7.17 -7.75 0.64
C PRO A 432 -7.50 -9.10 -0.01
N ALA A 433 -7.33 -9.24 -1.34
CA ALA A 433 -7.61 -10.49 -2.03
C ALA A 433 -6.56 -11.57 -1.72
N THR A 434 -5.26 -11.20 -1.71
CA THR A 434 -4.19 -12.14 -1.32
C THR A 434 -4.21 -12.43 0.17
N LEU A 435 -4.53 -11.45 1.02
CA LEU A 435 -4.77 -11.72 2.45
C LEU A 435 -5.92 -12.73 2.64
N ALA A 436 -7.04 -12.57 1.92
CA ALA A 436 -8.17 -13.47 2.02
C ALA A 436 -7.81 -14.91 1.62
N ARG A 437 -7.05 -15.07 0.52
CA ARG A 437 -6.53 -16.38 0.08
C ARG A 437 -5.65 -17.02 1.16
N ASP A 438 -4.69 -16.28 1.70
CA ASP A 438 -3.74 -16.78 2.70
C ASP A 438 -4.46 -17.05 4.03
N ALA A 439 -5.42 -16.21 4.43
CA ALA A 439 -6.30 -16.42 5.58
C ALA A 439 -7.10 -17.72 5.46
N GLY A 440 -7.59 -18.04 4.25
CA GLY A 440 -8.28 -19.30 3.98
C GLY A 440 -7.40 -20.52 4.28
N LEU A 441 -6.11 -20.48 3.89
CA LEU A 441 -5.15 -21.54 4.24
C LEU A 441 -4.91 -21.63 5.76
N LEU A 442 -4.66 -20.49 6.40
CA LEU A 442 -4.40 -20.44 7.82
C LEU A 442 -5.58 -20.98 8.65
N VAL A 443 -6.80 -20.58 8.31
CA VAL A 443 -8.00 -20.93 9.08
C VAL A 443 -8.48 -22.36 8.77
N HIS A 444 -8.53 -22.75 7.51
CA HIS A 444 -9.16 -24.03 7.12
C HIS A 444 -8.18 -25.20 7.07
N GLN A 445 -6.86 -24.92 7.00
CA GLN A 445 -5.86 -25.96 6.77
C GLN A 445 -4.70 -25.95 7.76
N ALA A 446 -4.43 -24.83 8.46
CA ALA A 446 -3.30 -24.70 9.39
C ALA A 446 -3.73 -24.62 10.86
N GLY A 447 -5.02 -24.73 11.17
CA GLY A 447 -5.53 -24.78 12.54
C GLY A 447 -5.60 -23.44 13.27
N TYR A 448 -5.66 -22.32 12.54
CA TYR A 448 -5.83 -21.00 13.13
C TYR A 448 -7.29 -20.53 13.08
N ARG A 449 -7.62 -19.56 13.94
CA ARG A 449 -8.83 -18.74 13.84
C ARG A 449 -8.45 -17.31 13.52
N CYS A 450 -9.27 -16.60 12.78
CA CYS A 450 -9.08 -15.17 12.51
C CYS A 450 -9.65 -14.37 13.69
N ALA A 451 -8.80 -14.08 14.68
CA ALA A 451 -9.21 -13.40 15.90
C ALA A 451 -9.63 -11.95 15.66
N ALA A 452 -8.96 -11.26 14.73
CA ALA A 452 -9.29 -9.88 14.41
C ALA A 452 -8.85 -9.50 13.00
N ALA A 453 -9.55 -8.54 12.36
CA ALA A 453 -9.11 -7.89 11.13
C ALA A 453 -9.62 -6.45 11.03
N GLY A 454 -8.89 -5.58 10.35
CA GLY A 454 -9.31 -4.20 10.10
C GLY A 454 -8.41 -3.47 9.12
N VAL A 455 -8.91 -2.37 8.57
CA VAL A 455 -8.18 -1.60 7.56
C VAL A 455 -7.25 -0.56 8.17
N VAL A 456 -6.25 -0.24 7.38
CA VAL A 456 -5.27 0.81 7.61
C VAL A 456 -5.36 1.79 6.45
N ASN A 457 -5.78 3.02 6.68
CA ASN A 457 -5.89 4.03 5.63
C ASN A 457 -4.53 4.66 5.31
N MET A 458 -3.59 3.84 4.84
CA MET A 458 -2.24 4.24 4.44
C MET A 458 -2.26 5.23 3.27
N PHE A 459 -3.24 5.09 2.37
CA PHE A 459 -3.35 5.81 1.11
C PHE A 459 -4.70 6.55 1.01
N PRO A 460 -4.94 7.64 1.76
CA PRO A 460 -6.12 8.47 1.58
C PRO A 460 -6.33 8.90 0.13
N HIS A 461 -7.58 9.08 -0.28
CA HIS A 461 -7.99 9.48 -1.65
C HIS A 461 -7.69 8.48 -2.76
N THR A 462 -7.16 7.30 -2.44
CA THR A 462 -6.89 6.24 -3.42
C THR A 462 -7.72 4.99 -3.11
N ALA A 463 -7.86 4.12 -4.11
CA ALA A 463 -8.55 2.83 -3.95
C ALA A 463 -7.70 1.73 -3.26
N HIS A 464 -6.45 2.00 -2.94
CA HIS A 464 -5.60 1.05 -2.23
C HIS A 464 -6.13 0.75 -0.83
N VAL A 465 -6.22 -0.53 -0.51
CA VAL A 465 -6.65 -1.03 0.80
C VAL A 465 -5.46 -1.69 1.48
N GLU A 466 -5.01 -1.08 2.55
CA GLU A 466 -4.06 -1.67 3.49
C GLU A 466 -4.85 -2.26 4.65
N SER A 467 -4.41 -3.37 5.20
CA SER A 467 -5.15 -4.08 6.24
C SER A 467 -4.22 -4.81 7.21
N MET A 468 -4.76 -5.17 8.36
CA MET A 468 -4.09 -5.98 9.36
C MET A 468 -5.05 -7.06 9.84
N ALA A 469 -4.55 -8.30 9.96
CA ALA A 469 -5.29 -9.41 10.54
C ALA A 469 -4.46 -10.12 11.61
N VAL A 470 -5.15 -10.72 12.56
CA VAL A 470 -4.57 -11.50 13.66
C VAL A 470 -5.12 -12.92 13.57
N PHE A 471 -4.21 -13.88 13.54
CA PHE A 471 -4.55 -15.29 13.56
C PHE A 471 -3.99 -15.91 14.85
N ASP A 472 -4.85 -16.54 15.62
CA ASP A 472 -4.47 -17.29 16.82
C ASP A 472 -4.60 -18.78 16.53
N LEU A 473 -3.61 -19.55 16.93
CA LEU A 473 -3.68 -21.00 16.87
C LEU A 473 -4.85 -21.48 17.75
N ALA A 474 -5.76 -22.23 17.15
CA ALA A 474 -6.88 -22.79 17.90
C ALA A 474 -6.36 -23.84 18.89
N ASP A 475 -6.93 -23.84 20.09
CA ASP A 475 -6.66 -24.93 21.03
C ASP A 475 -7.07 -26.27 20.39
N PRO A 476 -6.27 -27.34 20.56
CA PRO A 476 -6.69 -28.65 20.10
C PRO A 476 -8.02 -29.02 20.77
N ALA A 477 -9.01 -29.35 19.92
CA ALA A 477 -10.37 -29.73 20.37
C ALA A 477 -10.35 -31.02 21.22
#